data_fce5a5b765ba83877e3cad39de4802eb
#
_entry.id   fce5a5b765ba83877e3cad39de4802eb
#
_cell.length_a   1.000
_cell.length_b   1.000
_cell.length_c   1.000
_cell.angle_alpha   90.00
_cell.angle_beta   90.00
_cell.angle_gamma   90.00
#
_symmetry.space_group_name_H-M   'P 1'
#
loop_
_entity.id
_entity.type
_entity.pdbx_description
1 polymer ?
#
loop_
_entity_poly.entity_id
_entity_poly.type
_entity_poly.pdbx_seq_one_letter_code
_entity_poly.pdbx_strand_id
1 'polypeptide(L)'
;MQAANANTSGATTNGVETGATDDFVTVYVGETLFGLAIERVHDVFVPSGVTPVPLAPAEIVGLLNLRGRVVTVMSLRRRLGLPDAEAEADGTKASPKMAIGLEQAGETFALVVDGVGEVLKLGADSREAVPINLDPRFRDLATCVHRLDGRLLVILDVDALLGFTPAGAKAA
;
A
#
# COMPACT_ATOMS: atom_id res chain seq x y z
N MET A 1 13.80 -68.62 -11.91
CA MET A 1 14.70 -68.45 -10.89
C MET A 1 15.34 -67.09 -10.73
N GLN A 2 14.78 -66.04 -10.97
CA GLN A 2 15.35 -64.76 -10.58
C GLN A 2 14.29 -63.88 -10.01
N ALA A 3 14.37 -63.61 -8.73
CA ALA A 3 13.57 -62.58 -8.09
C ALA A 3 14.09 -61.20 -8.52
N ALA A 4 13.35 -60.56 -9.33
CA ALA A 4 13.63 -59.15 -9.61
C ALA A 4 13.29 -58.37 -8.35
N ASN A 5 14.30 -57.86 -7.73
CA ASN A 5 14.15 -56.98 -6.59
C ASN A 5 13.87 -55.58 -7.13
N ALA A 6 12.59 -55.24 -7.16
CA ALA A 6 12.21 -53.86 -7.43
C ALA A 6 12.31 -53.08 -6.13
N ASN A 7 13.45 -52.46 -5.96
CA ASN A 7 13.62 -51.49 -4.89
C ASN A 7 12.98 -50.16 -5.34
N THR A 8 11.77 -49.97 -4.93
CA THR A 8 11.10 -48.69 -5.10
C THR A 8 11.54 -47.78 -3.93
N SER A 9 12.64 -47.12 -4.13
CA SER A 9 13.00 -45.98 -3.30
C SER A 9 11.94 -44.92 -3.46
N GLY A 10 11.02 -44.85 -2.53
CA GLY A 10 10.18 -43.70 -2.37
C GLY A 10 11.06 -42.48 -2.05
N ALA A 11 11.37 -41.71 -3.05
CA ALA A 11 11.91 -40.41 -2.81
C ALA A 11 10.83 -39.55 -2.13
N THR A 12 10.91 -39.48 -0.83
CA THR A 12 10.20 -38.44 -0.09
C THR A 12 10.87 -37.13 -0.46
N THR A 13 10.39 -36.51 -1.50
CA THR A 13 10.65 -35.09 -1.70
C THR A 13 9.98 -34.37 -0.55
N ASN A 14 10.74 -34.09 0.48
CA ASN A 14 10.42 -33.01 1.36
C ASN A 14 10.41 -31.75 0.47
N GLY A 15 9.26 -31.47 -0.13
CA GLY A 15 8.98 -30.17 -0.65
C GLY A 15 9.03 -29.25 0.54
N VAL A 16 10.17 -28.61 0.72
CA VAL A 16 10.19 -27.34 1.41
C VAL A 16 9.28 -26.49 0.53
N GLU A 17 8.01 -26.39 0.92
CA GLU A 17 7.18 -25.30 0.45
C GLU A 17 7.94 -24.05 0.88
N THR A 18 8.74 -23.53 -0.02
CA THR A 18 9.22 -22.18 0.06
C THR A 18 7.95 -21.36 0.05
N GLY A 19 7.45 -21.02 1.23
CA GLY A 19 6.25 -20.24 1.37
C GLY A 19 6.39 -19.03 0.46
N ALA A 20 5.43 -18.84 -0.44
CA ALA A 20 5.42 -17.70 -1.33
C ALA A 20 5.61 -16.44 -0.47
N THR A 21 6.63 -15.67 -0.80
CA THR A 21 6.89 -14.38 -0.17
C THR A 21 6.39 -13.30 -1.10
N ASP A 22 5.74 -12.30 -0.54
CA ASP A 22 5.31 -11.12 -1.25
C ASP A 22 6.21 -9.94 -0.88
N ASP A 23 6.49 -9.11 -1.84
CA ASP A 23 7.28 -7.90 -1.65
C ASP A 23 6.35 -6.69 -1.44
N PHE A 24 6.62 -5.91 -0.41
CA PHE A 24 5.84 -4.73 -0.07
C PHE A 24 6.73 -3.50 0.02
N VAL A 25 6.28 -2.43 -0.61
CA VAL A 25 6.84 -1.10 -0.40
C VAL A 25 6.25 -0.54 0.88
N THR A 26 7.10 -0.15 1.82
CA THR A 26 6.64 0.45 3.06
C THR A 26 6.51 1.95 2.93
N VAL A 27 5.43 2.48 3.48
CA VAL A 27 5.15 3.92 3.50
C VAL A 27 4.78 4.36 4.91
N TYR A 28 5.11 5.58 5.24
CA TYR A 28 4.80 6.17 6.54
C TYR A 28 3.69 7.19 6.41
N VAL A 29 2.74 7.14 7.34
CA VAL A 29 1.80 8.21 7.60
C VAL A 29 1.83 8.47 9.11
N GLY A 30 2.41 9.59 9.50
CA GLY A 30 2.76 9.82 10.89
C GLY A 30 3.74 8.75 11.40
N GLU A 31 3.39 8.11 12.49
CA GLU A 31 4.18 7.03 13.10
C GLU A 31 3.74 5.64 12.63
N THR A 32 2.69 5.55 11.82
CA THR A 32 2.14 4.28 11.37
C THR A 32 2.80 3.83 10.07
N LEU A 33 3.17 2.57 10.04
CA LEU A 33 3.79 1.93 8.88
C LEU A 33 2.75 1.13 8.10
N PHE A 34 2.65 1.43 6.82
CA PHE A 34 1.77 0.72 5.89
C PHE A 34 2.59 0.04 4.80
N GLY A 35 2.05 -1.03 4.24
CA GLY A 35 2.64 -1.75 3.12
C GLY A 35 1.72 -1.73 1.90
N LEU A 36 2.33 -1.54 0.75
CA LEU A 36 1.68 -1.64 -0.55
C LEU A 36 2.36 -2.75 -1.35
N ALA A 37 1.57 -3.62 -1.98
CA ALA A 37 2.12 -4.66 -2.84
C ALA A 37 2.97 -4.03 -3.95
N ILE A 38 4.22 -4.48 -4.08
CA ILE A 38 5.18 -3.85 -5.02
C ILE A 38 4.70 -3.93 -6.46
N GLU A 39 3.97 -4.97 -6.81
CA GLU A 39 3.40 -5.17 -8.14
C GLU A 39 2.40 -4.09 -8.54
N ARG A 40 1.84 -3.37 -7.56
CA ARG A 40 0.91 -2.26 -7.78
C ARG A 40 1.59 -0.91 -7.85
N VAL A 41 2.87 -0.84 -7.47
CA VAL A 41 3.66 0.40 -7.43
C VAL A 41 4.39 0.57 -8.74
N HIS A 42 4.09 1.65 -9.45
CA HIS A 42 4.72 1.95 -10.74
C HIS A 42 5.88 2.92 -10.62
N ASP A 43 5.79 3.87 -9.71
CA ASP A 43 6.78 4.93 -9.56
C ASP A 43 6.76 5.51 -8.14
N VAL A 44 7.85 6.12 -7.76
CA VAL A 44 7.97 6.90 -6.52
C VAL A 44 8.62 8.22 -6.85
N PHE A 45 7.96 9.31 -6.52
CA PHE A 45 8.44 10.64 -6.91
C PHE A 45 8.00 11.71 -5.90
N VAL A 46 8.60 12.89 -6.00
CA VAL A 46 8.17 14.08 -5.25
C VAL A 46 7.11 14.79 -6.09
N PRO A 47 5.87 14.92 -5.60
CA PRO A 47 4.83 15.58 -6.36
C PRO A 47 5.11 17.10 -6.45
N SER A 48 4.95 17.65 -7.64
CA SER A 48 5.07 19.09 -7.88
C SER A 48 4.05 19.53 -8.92
N GLY A 49 3.64 20.80 -8.87
CA GLY A 49 2.69 21.34 -9.84
C GLY A 49 1.28 20.74 -9.71
N VAL A 50 0.86 20.42 -8.50
CA VAL A 50 -0.49 19.92 -8.25
C VAL A 50 -1.50 21.06 -8.36
N THR A 51 -2.50 20.88 -9.22
CA THR A 51 -3.61 21.82 -9.39
C THR A 51 -4.83 21.30 -8.63
N PRO A 52 -5.34 22.04 -7.63
CA PRO A 52 -6.53 21.65 -6.91
C PRO A 52 -7.75 21.51 -7.83
N VAL A 53 -8.61 20.53 -7.56
CA VAL A 53 -9.88 20.33 -8.27
C VAL A 53 -11.01 20.84 -7.38
N PRO A 54 -11.80 21.81 -7.81
CA PRO A 54 -12.96 22.28 -7.05
C PRO A 54 -13.99 21.18 -6.82
N LEU A 55 -14.55 21.11 -5.63
CA LEU A 55 -15.60 20.17 -5.24
C LEU A 55 -15.20 18.69 -5.33
N ALA A 56 -13.92 18.40 -5.39
CA ALA A 56 -13.41 17.03 -5.31
C ALA A 56 -13.59 16.47 -3.89
N PRO A 57 -13.67 15.12 -3.73
CA PRO A 57 -13.63 14.51 -2.40
C PRO A 57 -12.42 14.99 -1.58
N ALA A 58 -12.56 14.99 -0.26
CA ALA A 58 -11.51 15.50 0.63
C ALA A 58 -10.17 14.77 0.46
N GLU A 59 -10.19 13.51 0.08
CA GLU A 59 -9.02 12.69 -0.17
C GLU A 59 -8.21 13.14 -1.40
N ILE A 60 -8.87 13.77 -2.36
CA ILE A 60 -8.24 14.25 -3.60
C ILE A 60 -7.55 15.58 -3.32
N VAL A 61 -6.25 15.61 -3.53
CA VAL A 61 -5.45 16.84 -3.41
C VAL A 61 -5.57 17.67 -4.68
N GLY A 62 -5.62 17.02 -5.83
CA GLY A 62 -5.71 17.68 -7.11
C GLY A 62 -5.27 16.80 -8.27
N LEU A 63 -4.86 17.45 -9.34
CA LEU A 63 -4.31 16.82 -10.53
C LEU A 63 -2.90 17.32 -10.79
N LEU A 64 -2.07 16.46 -11.33
CA LEU A 64 -0.75 16.86 -11.84
C LEU A 64 -0.51 16.22 -13.21
N ASN A 65 0.42 16.83 -13.97
CA ASN A 65 0.90 16.25 -15.22
C ASN A 65 2.22 15.56 -14.95
N LEU A 66 2.24 14.24 -15.14
CA LEU A 66 3.43 13.42 -15.01
C LEU A 66 3.77 12.83 -16.38
N ARG A 67 4.85 13.30 -16.99
CA ARG A 67 5.33 12.79 -18.28
C ARG A 67 4.24 12.82 -19.39
N GLY A 68 3.45 13.90 -19.43
CA GLY A 68 2.38 14.06 -20.41
C GLY A 68 1.06 13.37 -20.07
N ARG A 69 0.97 12.72 -18.91
CA ARG A 69 -0.26 12.10 -18.41
C ARG A 69 -0.85 12.90 -17.25
N VAL A 70 -2.15 13.02 -17.23
CA VAL A 70 -2.88 13.58 -16.08
C VAL A 70 -3.01 12.51 -15.01
N VAL A 71 -2.55 12.83 -13.82
CA VAL A 71 -2.53 11.94 -12.68
C VAL A 71 -3.37 12.55 -11.56
N THR A 72 -4.27 11.76 -10.99
CA THR A 72 -5.05 12.16 -9.82
C THR A 72 -4.22 12.00 -8.56
N VAL A 73 -4.05 13.09 -7.81
CA VAL A 73 -3.27 13.11 -6.59
C VAL A 73 -4.19 12.92 -5.39
N MET A 74 -3.93 11.87 -4.63
CA MET A 74 -4.70 11.50 -3.44
C MET A 74 -3.80 11.53 -2.20
N SER A 75 -4.31 12.01 -1.09
CA SER A 75 -3.63 11.96 0.20
C SER A 75 -4.00 10.68 0.95
N LEU A 76 -3.02 9.84 1.25
CA LEU A 76 -3.24 8.65 2.07
C LEU A 76 -3.73 9.03 3.46
N ARG A 77 -3.17 10.08 4.04
CA ARG A 77 -3.57 10.57 5.36
C ARG A 77 -5.06 10.90 5.41
N ARG A 78 -5.56 11.65 4.44
CA ARG A 78 -6.98 12.00 4.35
C ARG A 78 -7.86 10.79 4.05
N ARG A 79 -7.38 9.90 3.18
CA ARG A 79 -8.09 8.66 2.86
C ARG A 79 -8.28 7.76 4.08
N LEU A 80 -7.31 7.75 4.99
CA LEU A 80 -7.38 7.04 6.26
C LEU A 80 -8.17 7.80 7.33
N GLY A 81 -8.68 8.98 7.02
CA GLY A 81 -9.41 9.81 7.98
C GLY A 81 -8.54 10.44 9.04
N LEU A 82 -7.24 10.54 8.79
CA LEU A 82 -6.31 11.21 9.68
C LEU A 82 -6.25 12.70 9.37
N PRO A 83 -6.03 13.56 10.38
CA PRO A 83 -5.87 14.99 10.15
C PRO A 83 -4.63 15.26 9.30
N ASP A 84 -4.64 16.37 8.58
CA ASP A 84 -3.44 16.83 7.88
C ASP A 84 -2.31 17.00 8.90
N ALA A 85 -1.08 16.71 8.44
CA ALA A 85 0.08 16.95 9.28
C ALA A 85 0.10 18.43 9.64
N GLU A 86 0.13 18.73 10.94
CA GLU A 86 0.37 20.10 11.38
C GLU A 86 1.67 20.58 10.75
N ALA A 87 1.63 21.73 10.11
CA ALA A 87 2.85 22.42 9.75
C ALA A 87 3.64 22.55 11.06
N GLU A 88 4.81 21.93 11.12
CA GLU A 88 5.62 21.97 12.32
C GLU A 88 5.73 23.41 12.77
N ALA A 89 5.25 23.70 13.99
CA ALA A 89 5.20 25.04 14.55
C ALA A 89 6.58 25.69 14.73
N ASP A 90 7.62 24.99 14.31
CA ASP A 90 9.03 25.27 14.51
C ASP A 90 9.73 25.85 13.26
N GLY A 91 8.99 26.14 12.19
CA GLY A 91 9.58 26.74 10.98
C GLY A 91 10.58 25.85 10.24
N THR A 92 10.79 24.63 10.65
CA THR A 92 11.50 23.62 9.90
C THR A 92 10.65 23.27 8.68
N LYS A 93 11.23 23.40 7.50
CA LYS A 93 10.56 22.99 6.28
C LYS A 93 10.15 21.53 6.43
N ALA A 94 8.84 21.27 6.39
CA ALA A 94 8.33 19.92 6.34
C ALA A 94 9.10 19.15 5.26
N SER A 95 9.54 17.94 5.59
CA SER A 95 10.18 17.06 4.62
C SER A 95 9.31 16.95 3.39
N PRO A 96 9.87 17.00 2.18
CA PRO A 96 9.05 16.91 0.97
C PRO A 96 8.25 15.61 1.02
N LYS A 97 6.94 15.74 0.89
CA LYS A 97 6.07 14.58 0.81
C LYS A 97 6.42 13.77 -0.44
N MET A 98 6.33 12.47 -0.33
CA MET A 98 6.53 11.55 -1.44
C MET A 98 5.19 11.13 -2.02
N ALA A 99 5.18 10.78 -3.28
CA ALA A 99 4.02 10.20 -3.94
C ALA A 99 4.37 8.85 -4.54
N ILE A 100 3.45 7.90 -4.39
CA ILE A 100 3.51 6.57 -4.97
C ILE A 100 2.59 6.54 -6.18
N GLY A 101 3.13 6.26 -7.35
CA GLY A 101 2.34 6.05 -8.57
C GLY A 101 1.66 4.69 -8.55
N LEU A 102 0.34 4.69 -8.62
CA LEU A 102 -0.51 3.50 -8.66
C LEU A 102 -1.40 3.56 -9.89
N GLU A 103 -1.80 2.40 -10.39
CA GLU A 103 -2.73 2.30 -11.51
C GLU A 103 -3.94 1.44 -11.12
N GLN A 104 -5.12 1.91 -11.50
CA GLN A 104 -6.36 1.15 -11.37
C GLN A 104 -7.28 1.46 -12.55
N ALA A 105 -7.78 0.41 -13.20
CA ALA A 105 -8.74 0.53 -14.31
C ALA A 105 -8.28 1.50 -15.42
N GLY A 106 -7.00 1.52 -15.74
CA GLY A 106 -6.40 2.38 -16.76
C GLY A 106 -6.15 3.82 -16.32
N GLU A 107 -6.50 4.18 -15.10
CA GLU A 107 -6.22 5.50 -14.52
C GLU A 107 -5.00 5.45 -13.61
N THR A 108 -4.20 6.50 -13.65
CA THR A 108 -3.01 6.64 -12.82
C THR A 108 -3.31 7.57 -11.64
N PHE A 109 -2.92 7.12 -10.47
CA PHE A 109 -3.06 7.86 -9.21
C PHE A 109 -1.70 8.10 -8.59
N ALA A 110 -1.54 9.22 -7.95
CA ALA A 110 -0.38 9.53 -7.12
C ALA A 110 -0.83 9.58 -5.65
N LEU A 111 -0.41 8.60 -4.87
CA LEU A 111 -0.74 8.51 -3.46
C LEU A 111 0.31 9.25 -2.64
N VAL A 112 -0.06 10.38 -2.06
CA VAL A 112 0.84 11.18 -1.24
C VAL A 112 0.94 10.57 0.15
N VAL A 113 2.17 10.35 0.58
CA VAL A 113 2.53 9.78 1.88
C VAL A 113 3.55 10.68 2.58
N ASP A 114 3.73 10.51 3.88
CA ASP A 114 4.69 11.32 4.63
C ASP A 114 6.14 10.88 4.35
N GLY A 115 6.33 9.59 4.06
CA GLY A 115 7.63 9.06 3.70
C GLY A 115 7.53 7.67 3.11
N VAL A 116 8.58 7.26 2.41
CA VAL A 116 8.73 5.93 1.83
C VAL A 116 9.89 5.23 2.52
N GLY A 117 9.66 4.01 2.97
CA GLY A 117 10.66 3.18 3.61
C GLY A 117 11.22 2.11 2.67
N GLU A 118 11.65 1.02 3.27
CA GLU A 118 12.26 -0.09 2.56
C GLU A 118 11.22 -0.99 1.88
N VAL A 119 11.68 -1.75 0.89
CA VAL A 119 10.92 -2.88 0.36
C VAL A 119 11.16 -4.08 1.28
N LEU A 120 10.09 -4.66 1.79
CA LEU A 120 10.14 -5.82 2.65
C LEU A 120 9.59 -7.05 1.93
N LYS A 121 10.32 -8.14 2.03
CA LYS A 121 9.89 -9.45 1.57
C LYS A 121 9.30 -10.21 2.75
N LEU A 122 8.01 -10.47 2.73
CA LEU A 122 7.27 -11.07 3.83
C LEU A 122 6.57 -12.35 3.40
N GLY A 123 6.68 -13.37 4.24
CA GLY A 123 6.04 -14.65 4.01
C GLY A 123 4.73 -14.81 4.77
N ALA A 124 4.04 -15.91 4.50
CA ALA A 124 2.78 -16.23 5.17
C ALA A 124 2.92 -16.47 6.67
N ASP A 125 4.11 -16.84 7.14
CA ASP A 125 4.41 -17.09 8.54
C ASP A 125 4.33 -15.86 9.44
N SER A 126 4.59 -14.68 8.91
CA SER A 126 4.43 -13.40 9.63
C SER A 126 3.09 -12.72 9.40
N ARG A 127 2.26 -13.30 8.51
CA ARG A 127 0.96 -12.74 8.15
C ARG A 127 -0.08 -13.05 9.22
N GLU A 128 -0.78 -12.03 9.67
CA GLU A 128 -1.89 -12.16 10.62
C GLU A 128 -3.15 -11.53 10.02
N ALA A 129 -4.31 -12.02 10.47
CA ALA A 129 -5.57 -11.36 10.15
C ALA A 129 -5.62 -9.95 10.75
N VAL A 130 -6.41 -9.09 10.14
CA VAL A 130 -6.57 -7.72 10.64
C VAL A 130 -7.15 -7.78 12.05
N PRO A 131 -6.45 -7.23 13.06
CA PRO A 131 -6.93 -7.27 14.44
C PRO A 131 -8.25 -6.53 14.60
N ILE A 132 -9.15 -7.08 15.41
CA ILE A 132 -10.45 -6.47 15.66
C ILE A 132 -10.33 -5.09 16.34
N ASN A 133 -9.25 -4.89 17.08
CA ASN A 133 -8.94 -3.64 17.77
C ASN A 133 -8.17 -2.63 16.93
N LEU A 134 -7.89 -2.96 15.65
CA LEU A 134 -7.32 -1.99 14.74
C LEU A 134 -8.35 -0.86 14.51
N ASP A 135 -7.85 0.36 14.36
CA ASP A 135 -8.71 1.51 14.07
C ASP A 135 -9.65 1.19 12.89
N PRO A 136 -10.97 1.38 13.04
CA PRO A 136 -11.94 1.06 11.99
C PRO A 136 -11.62 1.73 10.64
N ARG A 137 -11.01 2.89 10.66
CA ARG A 137 -10.59 3.62 9.45
C ARG A 137 -9.56 2.84 8.63
N PHE A 138 -8.71 2.08 9.29
CA PHE A 138 -7.68 1.27 8.62
C PHE A 138 -8.21 -0.11 8.25
N ARG A 139 -9.11 -0.65 9.06
CA ARG A 139 -9.64 -2.01 8.89
C ARG A 139 -10.29 -2.23 7.53
N ASP A 140 -11.07 -1.27 7.07
CA ASP A 140 -11.80 -1.38 5.80
C ASP A 140 -10.87 -1.29 4.58
N LEU A 141 -9.67 -0.77 4.77
CA LEU A 141 -8.67 -0.62 3.70
C LEU A 141 -7.52 -1.62 3.82
N ALA A 142 -7.50 -2.44 4.87
CA ALA A 142 -6.43 -3.40 5.12
C ALA A 142 -6.81 -4.80 4.65
N THR A 143 -5.86 -5.50 4.03
CA THR A 143 -6.02 -6.91 3.69
C THR A 143 -5.54 -7.82 4.81
N CYS A 144 -4.43 -7.47 5.42
CA CYS A 144 -3.81 -8.22 6.50
C CYS A 144 -2.81 -7.32 7.24
N VAL A 145 -2.23 -7.87 8.28
CA VAL A 145 -1.11 -7.24 8.98
C VAL A 145 0.07 -8.19 9.06
N HIS A 146 1.26 -7.64 9.15
CA HIS A 146 2.46 -8.39 9.47
C HIS A 146 3.07 -7.85 10.76
N ARG A 147 3.41 -8.75 11.65
CA ARG A 147 4.10 -8.38 12.87
C ARG A 147 5.61 -8.35 12.59
N LEU A 148 6.16 -7.15 12.63
CA LEU A 148 7.60 -6.92 12.56
C LEU A 148 8.14 -6.72 13.98
N ASP A 149 9.46 -6.74 14.13
CA ASP A 149 10.11 -6.52 15.42
C ASP A 149 9.65 -5.17 16.05
N GLY A 150 8.77 -5.27 17.04
CA GLY A 150 8.24 -4.11 17.76
C GLY A 150 7.29 -3.21 16.97
N ARG A 151 6.88 -3.60 15.76
CA ARG A 151 6.00 -2.80 14.90
C ARG A 151 4.94 -3.68 14.25
N LEU A 152 3.82 -3.06 13.93
CA LEU A 152 2.78 -3.66 13.13
C LEU A 152 2.79 -2.99 11.74
N LEU A 153 2.94 -3.78 10.71
CA LEU A 153 2.82 -3.34 9.32
C LEU A 153 1.41 -3.65 8.84
N VAL A 154 0.66 -2.65 8.47
CA VAL A 154 -0.69 -2.80 7.93
C VAL A 154 -0.61 -2.83 6.40
N ILE A 155 -1.00 -3.93 5.79
CA ILE A 155 -1.02 -4.06 4.33
C ILE A 155 -2.32 -3.49 3.80
N LEU A 156 -2.22 -2.49 2.95
CA LEU A 156 -3.36 -1.82 2.35
C LEU A 156 -3.80 -2.52 1.07
N ASP A 157 -5.10 -2.62 0.91
CA ASP A 157 -5.72 -3.04 -0.34
C ASP A 157 -5.78 -1.84 -1.29
N VAL A 158 -4.98 -1.87 -2.35
CA VAL A 158 -4.91 -0.77 -3.31
C VAL A 158 -6.25 -0.55 -4.01
N ASP A 159 -6.97 -1.61 -4.32
CA ASP A 159 -8.27 -1.49 -4.98
C ASP A 159 -9.31 -0.83 -4.06
N ALA A 160 -9.34 -1.21 -2.80
CA ALA A 160 -10.18 -0.55 -1.80
C ALA A 160 -9.76 0.90 -1.55
N LEU A 161 -8.46 1.14 -1.52
CA LEU A 161 -7.88 2.46 -1.31
C LEU A 161 -8.28 3.44 -2.41
N LEU A 162 -8.24 3.02 -3.67
CA LEU A 162 -8.57 3.81 -4.86
C LEU A 162 -10.05 3.73 -5.24
N GLY A 163 -10.82 2.86 -4.62
CA GLY A 163 -12.23 2.61 -4.91
C GLY A 163 -13.21 3.60 -4.30
N PHE A 164 -12.78 4.85 -4.05
CA PHE A 164 -13.68 5.87 -3.53
C PHE A 164 -14.71 6.29 -4.59
N THR A 165 -15.95 6.51 -4.16
CA THR A 165 -16.98 7.04 -5.03
C THR A 165 -16.88 8.57 -5.02
N PRO A 166 -16.66 9.21 -6.18
CA PRO A 166 -16.68 10.67 -6.25
C PRO A 166 -17.97 11.24 -5.68
N ALA A 167 -17.89 12.34 -4.96
CA ALA A 167 -19.08 13.03 -4.48
C ALA A 167 -19.97 13.42 -5.68
N GLY A 168 -21.18 12.89 -5.72
CA GLY A 168 -22.13 13.11 -6.82
C GLY A 168 -22.29 11.94 -7.78
N ALA A 169 -21.47 10.91 -7.71
CA ALA A 169 -21.73 9.66 -8.41
C ALA A 169 -22.79 8.87 -7.60
N LYS A 170 -24.04 9.01 -7.97
CA LYS A 170 -25.06 8.08 -7.49
C LYS A 170 -24.84 6.75 -8.20
N ALA A 171 -24.56 5.70 -7.43
CA ALA A 171 -24.74 4.35 -7.91
C ALA A 171 -26.19 4.21 -8.35
N ALA A 172 -26.38 4.05 -9.63
CA ALA A 172 -27.70 3.76 -10.17
C ALA A 172 -28.08 2.31 -9.85
#